data_1e0affb5adee4577ba27c88163cb9a12
#
_entry.id   1e0affb5adee4577ba27c88163cb9a12
#
_cell.length_a   1.000
_cell.length_b   1.000
_cell.length_c   1.000
_cell.angle_alpha   90.00
_cell.angle_beta   90.00
_cell.angle_gamma   90.00
#
_symmetry.space_group_name_H-M   'P 1'
#
loop_
_entity.id
_entity.type
_entity.pdbx_description
1 polymer ?
#
loop_
_entity_poly.entity_id
_entity_poly.type
_entity_poly.pdbx_seq_one_letter_code
_entity_poly.pdbx_strand_id
1 'polypeptide(L)'
;MLKVVELENEVVHHSLKLIGKRYTEADSDHGLFQKQWKTWFEEDLFEDVMRESAPHYASPIGLLDDDDAYWIGQIFRSDTPDVEGYESYPLPNGVLVNVYIEGSAQNGELFETPLVDFAWAHLLQSNVIEAERQPKIVYERYEYFDPSQEKTIMIIGFVI
;
A
#
# COMPACT_ATOMS: atom_id res chain seq x y z
N MET A 1 15.67 -13.77 5.88
CA MET A 1 14.99 -13.34 7.11
C MET A 1 14.45 -11.92 6.94
N LEU A 2 13.22 -11.69 7.33
CA LEU A 2 12.59 -10.37 7.25
C LEU A 2 13.28 -9.39 8.19
N LYS A 3 13.49 -8.18 7.69
CA LYS A 3 14.18 -7.13 8.42
C LYS A 3 13.59 -5.76 8.08
N VAL A 4 13.28 -4.97 9.11
CA VAL A 4 12.93 -3.56 8.92
C VAL A 4 14.23 -2.77 8.72
N VAL A 5 14.35 -2.10 7.59
CA VAL A 5 15.57 -1.35 7.21
C VAL A 5 15.39 0.15 7.33
N GLU A 6 14.16 0.66 7.31
CA GLU A 6 13.88 2.09 7.38
C GLU A 6 12.47 2.34 7.88
N LEU A 7 12.28 3.47 8.57
CA LEU A 7 10.97 4.04 8.91
C LEU A 7 10.91 5.46 8.38
N GLU A 8 9.79 5.82 7.78
CA GLU A 8 9.55 7.16 7.24
C GLU A 8 8.19 7.65 7.69
N ASN A 9 8.10 8.89 8.14
CA ASN A 9 6.86 9.49 8.62
C ASN A 9 6.46 10.70 7.79
N GLU A 10 5.15 10.85 7.55
CA GLU A 10 4.59 11.99 6.86
C GLU A 10 3.25 12.37 7.50
N VAL A 11 3.03 13.67 7.74
CA VAL A 11 1.75 14.16 8.24
C VAL A 11 0.78 14.28 7.08
N VAL A 12 -0.39 13.63 7.22
CA VAL A 12 -1.49 13.73 6.24
C VAL A 12 -2.59 14.60 6.82
N HIS A 13 -2.89 15.71 6.15
CA HIS A 13 -3.96 16.62 6.53
C HIS A 13 -4.69 17.08 5.26
N HIS A 14 -5.67 16.30 4.80
CA HIS A 14 -6.39 16.50 3.55
C HIS A 14 -5.47 16.63 2.33
N SER A 15 -4.28 16.04 2.40
CA SER A 15 -3.20 16.27 1.44
C SER A 15 -2.96 15.14 0.45
N LEU A 16 -3.46 13.94 0.75
CA LEU A 16 -3.24 12.75 -0.08
C LEU A 16 -4.54 12.00 -0.37
N LYS A 17 -4.60 11.40 -1.55
CA LYS A 17 -5.68 10.50 -1.95
C LYS A 17 -5.13 9.35 -2.77
N LEU A 18 -5.81 8.22 -2.76
CA LEU A 18 -5.57 7.14 -3.71
C LEU A 18 -6.50 7.34 -4.90
N ILE A 19 -5.98 7.20 -6.10
CA ILE A 19 -6.77 7.10 -7.33
C ILE A 19 -6.60 5.69 -7.87
N GLY A 20 -7.70 4.98 -8.07
CA GLY A 20 -7.67 3.61 -8.52
C GLY A 20 -9.05 3.00 -8.63
N LYS A 21 -9.15 1.73 -8.28
CA LYS A 21 -10.43 1.00 -8.28
C LYS A 21 -10.68 0.37 -6.92
N ARG A 22 -11.93 0.44 -6.50
CA ARG A 22 -12.39 -0.12 -5.22
C ARG A 22 -12.98 -1.51 -5.44
N TYR A 23 -12.56 -2.45 -4.62
CA TYR A 23 -13.05 -3.83 -4.65
C TYR A 23 -13.59 -4.21 -3.27
N THR A 24 -14.59 -5.06 -3.27
CA THR A 24 -15.18 -5.59 -2.04
C THR A 24 -14.90 -7.09 -1.92
N GLU A 25 -15.29 -7.69 -0.80
CA GLU A 25 -15.15 -9.13 -0.60
C GLU A 25 -15.84 -9.94 -1.72
N ALA A 26 -16.93 -9.41 -2.28
CA ALA A 26 -17.64 -10.04 -3.40
C ALA A 26 -16.77 -10.15 -4.66
N ASP A 27 -15.82 -9.28 -4.84
CA ASP A 27 -14.89 -9.29 -5.98
C ASP A 27 -13.67 -10.19 -5.74
N SER A 28 -13.47 -10.62 -4.49
CA SER A 28 -12.30 -11.41 -4.10
C SER A 28 -12.45 -12.88 -4.45
N ASP A 29 -11.31 -13.56 -4.54
CA ASP A 29 -11.24 -15.02 -4.56
C ASP A 29 -10.71 -15.47 -3.20
N HIS A 30 -11.61 -15.91 -2.31
CA HIS A 30 -11.29 -16.30 -0.93
C HIS A 30 -10.53 -15.22 -0.15
N GLY A 31 -10.94 -13.95 -0.32
CA GLY A 31 -10.30 -12.80 0.32
C GLY A 31 -9.04 -12.29 -0.37
N LEU A 32 -8.68 -12.84 -1.52
CA LEU A 32 -7.50 -12.46 -2.28
C LEU A 32 -7.89 -11.73 -3.57
N PHE A 33 -7.03 -10.81 -4.01
CA PHE A 33 -7.26 -9.97 -5.18
C PHE A 33 -6.21 -10.15 -6.27
N GLN A 34 -5.63 -11.35 -6.37
CA GLN A 34 -4.60 -11.67 -7.36
C GLN A 34 -5.07 -11.46 -8.80
N LYS A 35 -6.34 -11.80 -9.08
CA LYS A 35 -6.93 -11.60 -10.41
C LYS A 35 -6.97 -10.12 -10.78
N GLN A 36 -7.38 -9.26 -9.85
CA GLN A 36 -7.42 -7.82 -10.05
C GLN A 36 -6.03 -7.24 -10.24
N TRP A 37 -5.05 -7.66 -9.44
CA TRP A 37 -3.65 -7.27 -9.61
C TRP A 37 -3.11 -7.63 -10.97
N LYS A 38 -3.40 -8.85 -11.43
CA LYS A 38 -3.00 -9.32 -12.76
C LYS A 38 -3.58 -8.43 -13.86
N THR A 39 -4.86 -8.09 -13.77
CA THR A 39 -5.52 -7.18 -14.72
C THR A 39 -4.83 -5.80 -14.75
N TRP A 40 -4.51 -5.25 -13.57
CA TRP A 40 -3.84 -3.96 -13.47
C TRP A 40 -2.49 -3.94 -14.19
N PHE A 41 -1.71 -5.00 -14.09
CA PHE A 41 -0.43 -5.11 -14.80
C PHE A 41 -0.60 -5.42 -16.29
N GLU A 42 -1.46 -6.35 -16.66
CA GLU A 42 -1.63 -6.77 -18.06
C GLU A 42 -2.28 -5.69 -18.93
N GLU A 43 -3.18 -4.89 -18.37
CA GLU A 43 -3.87 -3.83 -19.10
C GLU A 43 -3.28 -2.45 -18.87
N ASP A 44 -2.12 -2.36 -18.24
CA ASP A 44 -1.39 -1.09 -17.99
C ASP A 44 -2.24 -0.03 -17.29
N LEU A 45 -3.07 -0.44 -16.32
CA LEU A 45 -3.97 0.48 -15.63
C LEU A 45 -3.21 1.49 -14.75
N PHE A 46 -2.04 1.13 -14.23
CA PHE A 46 -1.20 2.07 -13.48
C PHE A 46 -0.72 3.22 -14.38
N GLU A 47 -0.31 2.92 -15.60
CA GLU A 47 0.09 3.95 -16.56
C GLU A 47 -1.09 4.84 -16.94
N ASP A 48 -2.28 4.26 -17.06
CA ASP A 48 -3.50 4.99 -17.38
C ASP A 48 -3.83 6.00 -16.28
N VAL A 49 -3.74 5.60 -15.02
CA VAL A 49 -3.98 6.48 -13.85
C VAL A 49 -2.97 7.62 -13.80
N MET A 50 -1.72 7.38 -14.20
CA MET A 50 -0.63 8.37 -14.18
C MET A 50 -0.53 9.21 -15.45
N ARG A 51 -1.41 9.03 -16.41
CA ARG A 51 -1.27 9.65 -17.74
C ARG A 51 -1.14 11.17 -17.71
N GLU A 52 -1.89 11.84 -16.84
CA GLU A 52 -1.97 13.31 -16.82
C GLU A 52 -1.31 13.93 -15.58
N SER A 53 -1.00 13.14 -14.57
CA SER A 53 -0.48 13.65 -13.30
C SER A 53 0.56 12.71 -12.71
N ALA A 54 1.61 13.29 -12.14
CA ALA A 54 2.61 12.51 -11.42
C ALA A 54 2.07 12.10 -10.03
N PRO A 55 2.24 10.83 -9.64
CA PRO A 55 1.83 10.40 -8.30
C PRO A 55 2.77 10.90 -7.22
N HIS A 56 2.27 10.94 -5.99
CA HIS A 56 3.09 11.20 -4.80
C HIS A 56 4.06 10.03 -4.56
N TYR A 57 3.55 8.80 -4.71
CA TYR A 57 4.36 7.59 -4.79
C TYR A 57 4.14 6.95 -6.15
N ALA A 58 5.22 6.76 -6.92
CA ALA A 58 5.16 6.18 -8.26
C ALA A 58 4.85 4.67 -8.26
N SER A 59 4.90 4.05 -7.10
CA SER A 59 4.76 2.60 -6.95
C SER A 59 3.31 2.16 -6.94
N PRO A 60 3.00 0.95 -7.46
CA PRO A 60 1.69 0.32 -7.28
C PRO A 60 1.35 0.13 -5.81
N ILE A 61 0.09 0.37 -5.46
CA ILE A 61 -0.39 0.31 -4.07
C ILE A 61 -1.64 -0.56 -3.99
N GLY A 62 -1.65 -1.46 -3.00
CA GLY A 62 -2.85 -2.14 -2.52
C GLY A 62 -3.20 -1.61 -1.14
N LEU A 63 -4.40 -1.07 -0.96
CA LEU A 63 -4.83 -0.39 0.26
C LEU A 63 -6.12 -0.99 0.79
N LEU A 64 -6.16 -1.25 2.11
CA LEU A 64 -7.36 -1.63 2.83
C LEU A 64 -7.88 -0.39 3.55
N ASP A 65 -9.11 0.03 3.20
CA ASP A 65 -9.71 1.22 3.79
C ASP A 65 -10.47 0.91 5.09
N ASP A 66 -11.04 1.94 5.70
CA ASP A 66 -11.77 1.85 6.96
C ASP A 66 -13.14 1.14 6.85
N ASP A 67 -13.61 0.86 5.64
CA ASP A 67 -14.82 0.08 5.37
C ASP A 67 -14.51 -1.36 4.93
N ASP A 68 -13.28 -1.81 5.15
CA ASP A 68 -12.78 -3.12 4.72
C ASP A 68 -12.84 -3.35 3.20
N ALA A 69 -12.89 -2.27 2.42
CA ALA A 69 -12.75 -2.36 0.98
C ALA A 69 -11.27 -2.35 0.58
N TYR A 70 -10.98 -3.07 -0.48
CA TYR A 70 -9.62 -3.15 -1.02
C TYR A 70 -9.50 -2.29 -2.27
N TRP A 71 -8.43 -1.50 -2.33
CA TRP A 71 -8.15 -0.63 -3.45
C TRP A 71 -6.84 -1.02 -4.13
N ILE A 72 -6.82 -0.93 -5.43
CA ILE A 72 -5.58 -0.98 -6.20
C ILE A 72 -5.46 0.35 -6.95
N GLY A 73 -4.31 0.96 -6.88
CA GLY A 73 -4.05 2.24 -7.53
C GLY A 73 -2.74 2.85 -7.11
N GLN A 74 -2.71 4.17 -7.06
CA GLN A 74 -1.54 4.94 -6.66
C GLN A 74 -1.95 6.14 -5.83
N ILE A 75 -1.02 6.64 -5.02
CA ILE A 75 -1.25 7.79 -4.14
C ILE A 75 -0.81 9.07 -4.85
N PHE A 76 -1.71 10.04 -4.84
CA PHE A 76 -1.54 11.38 -5.42
C PHE A 76 -1.79 12.44 -4.36
N ARG A 77 -1.41 13.67 -4.68
CA ARG A 77 -1.84 14.82 -3.90
C ARG A 77 -3.35 15.01 -4.08
N SER A 78 -4.02 15.50 -3.04
CA SER A 78 -5.48 15.68 -3.05
C SER A 78 -5.99 16.61 -4.14
N ASP A 79 -5.17 17.57 -4.57
CA ASP A 79 -5.50 18.54 -5.62
C ASP A 79 -5.35 17.98 -7.05
N THR A 80 -4.90 16.72 -7.17
CA THR A 80 -4.79 16.06 -8.48
C THR A 80 -6.17 15.88 -9.08
N PRO A 81 -6.38 16.23 -10.38
CA PRO A 81 -7.65 16.01 -11.04
C PRO A 81 -8.06 14.54 -11.05
N ASP A 82 -9.37 14.30 -10.99
CA ASP A 82 -9.92 12.96 -11.11
C ASP A 82 -9.59 12.36 -12.49
N VAL A 83 -9.42 11.04 -12.53
CA VAL A 83 -9.15 10.30 -13.75
C VAL A 83 -10.41 9.58 -14.18
N GLU A 84 -10.86 9.80 -15.41
CA GLU A 84 -12.06 9.14 -15.94
C GLU A 84 -11.92 7.62 -15.91
N GLY A 85 -12.95 6.95 -15.40
CA GLY A 85 -12.96 5.48 -15.25
C GLY A 85 -12.38 4.97 -13.95
N TYR A 86 -11.92 5.87 -13.06
CA TYR A 86 -11.34 5.52 -11.77
C TYR A 86 -12.04 6.27 -10.64
N GLU A 87 -11.87 5.76 -9.43
CA GLU A 87 -12.42 6.35 -8.21
C GLU A 87 -11.28 6.91 -7.36
N SER A 88 -11.62 7.84 -6.47
CA SER A 88 -10.66 8.42 -5.52
C SER A 88 -11.06 8.10 -4.09
N TYR A 89 -10.06 7.81 -3.26
CA TYR A 89 -10.22 7.60 -1.83
C TYR A 89 -9.30 8.58 -1.08
N PRO A 90 -9.85 9.59 -0.39
CA PRO A 90 -9.02 10.49 0.39
C PRO A 90 -8.44 9.77 1.60
N LEU A 91 -7.13 9.83 1.79
CA LEU A 91 -6.50 9.24 2.96
C LEU A 91 -6.95 9.99 4.22
N PRO A 92 -7.25 9.27 5.31
CA PRO A 92 -7.64 9.93 6.55
C PRO A 92 -6.50 10.79 7.10
N ASN A 93 -6.86 11.83 7.84
CA ASN A 93 -5.87 12.67 8.52
C ASN A 93 -5.14 11.87 9.59
N GLY A 94 -3.88 12.13 9.74
CA GLY A 94 -3.06 11.47 10.73
C GLY A 94 -1.59 11.48 10.36
N VAL A 95 -0.83 10.58 10.95
CA VAL A 95 0.57 10.37 10.62
C VAL A 95 0.67 9.10 9.77
N LEU A 96 1.17 9.25 8.56
CA LEU A 96 1.48 8.13 7.69
C LEU A 96 2.86 7.60 8.06
N VAL A 97 2.92 6.36 8.48
CA VAL A 97 4.18 5.69 8.83
C VAL A 97 4.46 4.61 7.78
N ASN A 98 5.56 4.74 7.07
CA ASN A 98 6.02 3.75 6.10
C ASN A 98 7.10 2.89 6.72
N VAL A 99 6.89 1.57 6.71
CA VAL A 99 7.83 0.58 7.24
C VAL A 99 8.45 -0.15 6.05
N TYR A 100 9.75 0.03 5.85
CA TYR A 100 10.51 -0.61 4.77
C TYR A 100 11.01 -1.96 5.24
N ILE A 101 10.55 -3.03 4.61
CA ILE A 101 10.86 -4.41 4.96
C ILE A 101 11.67 -5.07 3.87
N GLU A 102 12.89 -5.49 4.22
CA GLU A 102 13.76 -6.28 3.35
C GLU A 102 13.52 -7.77 3.58
N GLY A 103 13.38 -8.51 2.53
CA GLY A 103 13.21 -9.96 2.58
C GLY A 103 13.53 -10.60 1.25
N SER A 104 13.43 -11.94 1.20
CA SER A 104 13.68 -12.69 -0.03
C SER A 104 12.38 -12.93 -0.79
N ALA A 105 12.37 -12.54 -2.06
CA ALA A 105 11.28 -12.88 -2.97
C ALA A 105 11.40 -14.31 -3.49
N GLN A 106 12.63 -14.85 -3.56
CA GLN A 106 12.90 -16.18 -4.12
C GLN A 106 12.36 -17.32 -3.25
N ASN A 107 12.43 -17.16 -1.92
CA ASN A 107 11.96 -18.20 -1.00
C ASN A 107 10.54 -17.95 -0.47
N GLY A 108 9.82 -17.00 -1.05
CA GLY A 108 8.45 -16.69 -0.66
C GLY A 108 8.31 -15.89 0.64
N GLU A 109 9.41 -15.53 1.29
CA GLU A 109 9.42 -14.86 2.60
C GLU A 109 8.54 -13.61 2.65
N LEU A 110 8.53 -12.82 1.56
CA LEU A 110 7.74 -11.59 1.47
C LEU A 110 6.25 -11.83 1.21
N PHE A 111 5.86 -13.02 0.77
CA PHE A 111 4.46 -13.32 0.40
C PHE A 111 3.79 -14.29 1.36
N GLU A 112 4.55 -15.18 1.97
CA GLU A 112 4.03 -16.18 2.90
C GLU A 112 3.90 -15.64 4.32
N THR A 113 4.71 -14.64 4.66
CA THR A 113 4.66 -14.01 5.96
C THR A 113 3.64 -12.86 5.95
N PRO A 114 2.78 -12.72 6.97
CA PRO A 114 1.86 -11.60 7.05
C PRO A 114 2.63 -10.30 7.38
N LEU A 115 3.07 -9.60 6.33
CA LEU A 115 3.91 -8.40 6.45
C LEU A 115 3.28 -7.29 7.26
N VAL A 116 1.96 -7.13 7.17
CA VAL A 116 1.24 -6.11 7.94
C VAL A 116 1.42 -6.36 9.43
N ASP A 117 1.25 -7.60 9.87
CA ASP A 117 1.42 -7.96 11.28
C ASP A 117 2.87 -7.81 11.73
N PHE A 118 3.81 -8.19 10.88
CA PHE A 118 5.24 -8.02 11.14
C PHE A 118 5.61 -6.54 11.31
N ALA A 119 5.13 -5.68 10.42
CA ALA A 119 5.39 -4.25 10.47
C ALA A 119 4.76 -3.61 11.71
N TRP A 120 3.52 -3.96 12.03
CA TRP A 120 2.81 -3.42 13.19
C TRP A 120 3.49 -3.81 14.50
N ALA A 121 3.90 -5.08 14.61
CA ALA A 121 4.64 -5.56 15.78
C ALA A 121 5.95 -4.81 15.96
N HIS A 122 6.66 -4.49 14.88
CA HIS A 122 7.89 -3.70 14.93
C HIS A 122 7.64 -2.29 15.49
N LEU A 123 6.56 -1.63 15.03
CA LEU A 123 6.18 -0.29 15.50
C LEU A 123 5.84 -0.30 17.01
N LEU A 124 5.15 -1.33 17.47
CA LEU A 124 4.83 -1.52 18.89
C LEU A 124 6.09 -1.73 19.73
N GLN A 125 6.98 -2.60 19.29
CA GLN A 125 8.24 -2.91 20.00
C GLN A 125 9.19 -1.71 20.05
N SER A 126 9.15 -0.86 19.04
CA SER A 126 10.00 0.33 18.93
C SER A 126 9.40 1.57 19.61
N ASN A 127 8.24 1.43 20.26
CA ASN A 127 7.49 2.52 20.91
C ASN A 127 7.15 3.67 19.95
N VAL A 128 7.03 3.40 18.67
CA VAL A 128 6.59 4.38 17.66
C VAL A 128 5.09 4.64 17.80
N ILE A 129 4.34 3.63 18.21
CA ILE A 129 2.90 3.70 18.45
C ILE A 129 2.56 3.13 19.83
N GLU A 130 1.42 3.55 20.37
CA GLU A 130 0.88 3.02 21.61
C GLU A 130 0.20 1.68 21.39
N ALA A 131 0.29 0.77 22.38
CA ALA A 131 -0.19 -0.61 22.28
C ALA A 131 -1.68 -0.74 21.94
N GLU A 132 -2.50 0.23 22.36
CA GLU A 132 -3.96 0.21 22.14
C GLU A 132 -4.37 0.87 20.84
N ARG A 133 -3.43 1.45 20.10
CA ARG A 133 -3.72 2.16 18.87
C ARG A 133 -4.00 1.21 17.70
N GLN A 134 -5.00 1.56 16.90
CA GLN A 134 -5.31 0.86 15.66
C GLN A 134 -5.01 1.77 14.48
N PRO A 135 -4.50 1.24 13.37
CA PRO A 135 -4.33 2.05 12.18
C PRO A 135 -5.68 2.41 11.58
N LYS A 136 -5.79 3.60 11.00
CA LYS A 136 -6.99 4.03 10.27
C LYS A 136 -7.10 3.32 8.94
N ILE A 137 -5.97 3.20 8.24
CA ILE A 137 -5.84 2.42 6.99
C ILE A 137 -4.46 1.77 6.96
N VAL A 138 -4.33 0.76 6.11
CA VAL A 138 -3.06 0.09 5.84
C VAL A 138 -2.91 -0.12 4.35
N TYR A 139 -1.67 0.04 3.85
CA TYR A 139 -1.39 -0.29 2.45
C TYR A 139 -0.08 -1.06 2.30
N GLU A 140 0.01 -1.76 1.17
CA GLU A 140 1.23 -2.37 0.65
C GLU A 140 1.69 -1.55 -0.55
N ARG A 141 2.98 -1.19 -0.58
CA ARG A 141 3.57 -0.42 -1.66
C ARG A 141 4.72 -1.22 -2.27
N TYR A 142 4.63 -1.47 -3.57
CA TYR A 142 5.58 -2.30 -4.32
C TYR A 142 6.59 -1.40 -5.02
N GLU A 143 7.49 -0.77 -4.26
CA GLU A 143 8.43 0.21 -4.82
C GLU A 143 9.48 -0.41 -5.74
N TYR A 144 10.01 -1.53 -5.31
CA TYR A 144 10.96 -2.29 -6.13
C TYR A 144 10.73 -3.77 -5.90
N PHE A 145 10.20 -4.41 -6.93
CA PHE A 145 9.96 -5.83 -6.88
C PHE A 145 10.60 -6.52 -8.08
N ASP A 146 11.66 -7.27 -7.82
CA ASP A 146 12.31 -8.12 -8.82
C ASP A 146 12.37 -9.55 -8.24
N PRO A 147 11.55 -10.48 -8.76
CA PRO A 147 11.51 -11.85 -8.23
C PRO A 147 12.84 -12.62 -8.43
N SER A 148 13.73 -12.10 -9.27
CA SER A 148 15.06 -12.71 -9.47
C SER A 148 16.07 -12.29 -8.40
N GLN A 149 15.76 -11.27 -7.60
CA GLN A 149 16.66 -10.76 -6.56
C GLN A 149 16.52 -11.56 -5.26
N GLU A 150 17.64 -11.84 -4.63
CA GLU A 150 17.67 -12.48 -3.32
C GLU A 150 17.09 -11.57 -2.24
N LYS A 151 17.29 -10.25 -2.39
CA LYS A 151 16.78 -9.25 -1.47
C LYS A 151 15.89 -8.25 -2.19
N THR A 152 14.71 -8.03 -1.64
CA THR A 152 13.71 -7.11 -2.17
C THR A 152 13.11 -6.31 -1.01
N ILE A 153 12.66 -5.09 -1.30
CA ILE A 153 12.03 -4.22 -0.31
C ILE A 153 10.55 -4.06 -0.61
N MET A 154 9.74 -4.35 0.41
CA MET A 154 8.31 -4.06 0.43
C MET A 154 8.06 -2.98 1.48
N ILE A 155 7.10 -2.10 1.20
CA ILE A 155 6.75 -1.03 2.12
C ILE A 155 5.34 -1.23 2.61
N ILE A 156 5.17 -1.28 3.92
CA ILE A 156 3.86 -1.30 4.57
C ILE A 156 3.62 0.07 5.17
N GLY A 157 2.52 0.70 4.80
CA GLY A 157 2.15 2.03 5.30
C GLY A 157 0.91 1.98 6.16
N PHE A 158 0.92 2.75 7.23
CA PHE A 158 -0.22 2.90 8.13
C PHE A 158 -0.51 4.38 8.31
N VAL A 159 -1.78 4.77 8.31
CA VAL A 159 -2.20 6.07 8.84
C VAL A 159 -2.69 5.85 10.26
N ILE A 160 -2.05 6.54 11.18
CA ILE A 160 -2.32 6.41 12.61
C ILE A 160 -3.05 7.65 13.12
#